data_06e84d7ca5d6c743980e88f04cb5150a
#
_entry.id   06e84d7ca5d6c743980e88f04cb5150a
#
_cell.length_a   1.000
_cell.length_b   1.000
_cell.length_c   1.000
_cell.angle_alpha   90.00
_cell.angle_beta   90.00
_cell.angle_gamma   90.00
#
_symmetry.space_group_name_H-M   'P 1'
#
loop_
_entity.id
_entity.type
_entity.pdbx_description
1 polymer ?
#
loop_
_entity_poly.entity_id
_entity_poly.type
_entity_poly.pdbx_seq_one_letter_code
_entity_poly.pdbx_strand_id
1 'polypeptide(L)'
;RQYNARIRESRAAVCRQYAQLSDLLGEAAAELSRELTPDTAGGRRLRQRIAEWKLDARATVYRDGRGLLRVEAEGPQCSVLARPGRLKELSAALGAPLRVELEGEDALSLIQQEPLMAVAGVAARKKTGETVSGDAGTYFKRHDGKLYLLLCDGMGSGPEANRESTL
;
A
#
# COMPACT_ATOMS: atom_id res chain seq x y z
N ARG A 1 12.12 -39.60 -14.42
CA ARG A 1 12.27 -38.77 -13.20
C ARG A 1 12.33 -37.25 -13.51
N GLN A 2 13.06 -36.83 -14.53
CA GLN A 2 13.17 -35.41 -14.96
C GLN A 2 11.85 -34.81 -15.44
N TYR A 3 11.00 -35.56 -16.14
CA TYR A 3 9.69 -35.09 -16.60
C TYR A 3 8.75 -34.71 -15.46
N ASN A 4 8.69 -35.54 -14.41
CA ASN A 4 7.87 -35.28 -13.24
C ASN A 4 8.36 -34.07 -12.42
N ALA A 5 9.67 -33.80 -12.41
CA ALA A 5 10.25 -32.61 -11.77
C ALA A 5 9.80 -31.33 -12.50
N ARG A 6 9.89 -31.30 -13.83
CA ARG A 6 9.43 -30.16 -14.66
C ARG A 6 7.93 -29.86 -14.49
N ILE A 7 7.10 -30.90 -14.42
CA ILE A 7 5.66 -30.73 -14.17
C ILE A 7 5.42 -30.10 -12.79
N ARG A 8 6.15 -30.56 -11.76
CA ARG A 8 6.03 -29.99 -10.40
C ARG A 8 6.48 -28.54 -10.34
N GLU A 9 7.59 -28.20 -11.00
CA GLU A 9 8.08 -26.82 -11.09
C GLU A 9 7.09 -25.90 -11.84
N SER A 10 6.56 -26.39 -12.95
CA SER A 10 5.54 -25.64 -13.71
C SER A 10 4.27 -25.41 -12.88
N ARG A 11 3.78 -26.44 -12.19
CA ARG A 11 2.63 -26.32 -11.30
C ARG A 11 2.89 -25.33 -10.15
N ALA A 12 4.06 -25.41 -9.54
CA ALA A 12 4.46 -24.48 -8.47
C ALA A 12 4.57 -23.03 -8.99
N ALA A 13 5.07 -22.81 -10.21
CA ALA A 13 5.11 -21.50 -10.83
C ALA A 13 3.69 -20.94 -11.08
N VAL A 14 2.80 -21.77 -11.62
CA VAL A 14 1.40 -21.40 -11.84
C VAL A 14 0.70 -21.08 -10.52
N CYS A 15 0.87 -21.90 -9.50
CA CYS A 15 0.29 -21.62 -8.17
C CYS A 15 0.78 -20.28 -7.60
N ARG A 16 2.07 -19.97 -7.74
CA ARG A 16 2.61 -18.66 -7.31
C ARG A 16 1.98 -17.49 -8.08
N GLN A 17 1.79 -17.64 -9.39
CA GLN A 17 1.14 -16.60 -10.21
C GLN A 17 -0.32 -16.38 -9.79
N TYR A 18 -1.06 -17.45 -9.52
CA TYR A 18 -2.43 -17.34 -9.01
C TYR A 18 -2.50 -16.72 -7.62
N ALA A 19 -1.57 -17.04 -6.73
CA ALA A 19 -1.48 -16.40 -5.41
C ALA A 19 -1.23 -14.90 -5.56
N GLN A 20 -0.26 -14.49 -6.37
CA GLN A 20 0.01 -13.07 -6.63
C GLN A 20 -1.20 -12.34 -7.24
N LEU A 21 -1.91 -12.98 -8.19
CA LEU A 21 -3.12 -12.39 -8.76
C LEU A 21 -4.23 -12.28 -7.72
N SER A 22 -4.39 -13.28 -6.85
CA SER A 22 -5.36 -13.24 -5.74
C SER A 22 -5.07 -12.11 -4.77
N ASP A 23 -3.80 -11.90 -4.43
CA ASP A 23 -3.38 -10.81 -3.56
C ASP A 23 -3.69 -9.44 -4.20
N LEU A 24 -3.36 -9.25 -5.48
CA LEU A 24 -3.67 -8.03 -6.23
C LEU A 24 -5.18 -7.77 -6.32
N LEU A 25 -5.98 -8.79 -6.58
CA LEU A 25 -7.44 -8.67 -6.61
C LEU A 25 -8.00 -8.36 -5.21
N GLY A 26 -7.42 -8.96 -4.16
CA GLY A 26 -7.77 -8.66 -2.78
C GLY A 26 -7.48 -7.22 -2.40
N GLU A 27 -6.32 -6.70 -2.81
CA GLU A 27 -5.94 -5.30 -2.61
C GLU A 27 -6.91 -4.35 -3.36
N ALA A 28 -7.19 -4.63 -4.62
CA ALA A 28 -8.14 -3.84 -5.42
C ALA A 28 -9.56 -3.85 -4.82
N ALA A 29 -10.04 -5.02 -4.38
CA ALA A 29 -11.34 -5.14 -3.72
C ALA A 29 -11.38 -4.38 -2.39
N ALA A 30 -10.30 -4.43 -1.60
CA ALA A 30 -10.18 -3.67 -0.36
C ALA A 30 -10.17 -2.15 -0.63
N GLU A 31 -9.56 -1.72 -1.72
CA GLU A 31 -9.53 -0.33 -2.14
C GLU A 31 -10.92 0.18 -2.55
N LEU A 32 -11.63 -0.61 -3.36
CA LEU A 32 -13.01 -0.31 -3.76
C LEU A 32 -14.00 -0.34 -2.59
N SER A 33 -13.72 -1.13 -1.55
CA SER A 33 -14.57 -1.28 -0.37
C SER A 33 -14.26 -0.26 0.74
N ARG A 34 -13.31 0.66 0.53
CA ARG A 34 -13.00 1.69 1.52
C ARG A 34 -14.21 2.61 1.71
N GLU A 35 -14.83 2.56 2.88
CA GLU A 35 -15.80 3.56 3.29
C GLU A 35 -15.10 4.92 3.38
N LEU A 36 -15.48 5.82 2.46
CA LEU A 36 -15.04 7.21 2.47
C LEU A 36 -16.13 8.06 3.12
N THR A 37 -15.82 8.69 4.25
CA THR A 37 -16.72 9.64 4.89
C THR A 37 -16.33 11.07 4.51
N PRO A 38 -17.29 11.93 4.06
CA PRO A 38 -16.98 13.30 3.71
C PRO A 38 -16.49 14.12 4.91
N ASP A 39 -15.32 14.76 4.79
CA ASP A 39 -14.84 15.77 5.74
C ASP A 39 -15.35 17.15 5.30
N THR A 40 -16.52 17.52 5.79
CA THR A 40 -17.16 18.78 5.43
C THR A 40 -16.37 20.02 5.88
N ALA A 41 -15.64 19.93 7.00
CA ALA A 41 -14.83 21.02 7.53
C ALA A 41 -13.55 21.19 6.69
N GLY A 42 -12.87 20.09 6.37
CA GLY A 42 -11.74 20.07 5.44
C GLY A 42 -12.15 20.58 4.06
N GLY A 43 -13.28 20.10 3.55
CA GLY A 43 -13.82 20.52 2.26
C GLY A 43 -14.11 22.03 2.19
N ARG A 44 -14.59 22.66 3.27
CA ARG A 44 -14.77 24.12 3.30
C ARG A 44 -13.43 24.85 3.21
N ARG A 45 -12.45 24.46 4.00
CA ARG A 45 -11.10 25.06 3.97
C ARG A 45 -10.47 24.94 2.60
N LEU A 46 -10.60 23.78 1.98
CA LEU A 46 -10.06 23.55 0.65
C LEU A 46 -10.73 24.39 -0.43
N ARG A 47 -12.06 24.45 -0.45
CA ARG A 47 -12.82 25.31 -1.40
C ARG A 47 -12.47 26.78 -1.24
N GLN A 48 -12.30 27.25 0.00
CA GLN A 48 -11.86 28.62 0.25
C GLN A 48 -10.49 28.88 -0.38
N ARG A 49 -9.52 27.99 -0.23
CA ARG A 49 -8.20 28.14 -0.84
C ARG A 49 -8.24 28.13 -2.36
N ILE A 50 -9.02 27.23 -2.95
CA ILE A 50 -9.20 27.16 -4.40
C ILE A 50 -9.79 28.50 -4.93
N ALA A 51 -10.77 29.06 -4.22
CA ALA A 51 -11.37 30.35 -4.56
C ALA A 51 -10.38 31.53 -4.42
N GLU A 52 -9.58 31.55 -3.34
CA GLU A 52 -8.52 32.55 -3.13
C GLU A 52 -7.49 32.53 -4.27
N TRP A 53 -7.18 31.34 -4.78
CA TRP A 53 -6.26 31.16 -5.90
C TRP A 53 -6.90 31.36 -7.26
N LYS A 54 -8.22 31.57 -7.31
CA LYS A 54 -9.02 31.75 -8.54
C LYS A 54 -8.84 30.59 -9.53
N LEU A 55 -8.73 29.36 -9.02
CA LEU A 55 -8.57 28.19 -9.85
C LEU A 55 -9.94 27.64 -10.27
N ASP A 56 -10.02 27.23 -11.54
CA ASP A 56 -11.16 26.46 -12.04
C ASP A 56 -10.97 24.98 -11.71
N ALA A 57 -11.25 24.64 -10.47
CA ALA A 57 -11.19 23.30 -9.93
C ALA A 57 -12.25 23.13 -8.84
N ARG A 58 -12.81 21.94 -8.74
CA ARG A 58 -13.69 21.50 -7.64
C ARG A 58 -12.94 20.45 -6.85
N ALA A 59 -13.09 20.48 -5.53
CA ALA A 59 -12.45 19.46 -4.71
C ALA A 59 -13.32 19.08 -3.53
N THR A 60 -13.26 17.80 -3.20
CA THR A 60 -13.93 17.18 -2.06
C THR A 60 -12.90 16.50 -1.18
N VAL A 61 -13.09 16.60 0.13
CA VAL A 61 -12.22 15.98 1.12
C VAL A 61 -12.99 14.85 1.80
N TYR A 62 -12.34 13.71 1.89
CA TYR A 62 -12.85 12.50 2.54
C TYR A 62 -11.88 12.04 3.63
N ARG A 63 -12.39 11.20 4.53
CA ARG A 63 -11.60 10.38 5.44
C ARG A 63 -11.87 8.91 5.14
N ASP A 64 -10.80 8.14 5.05
CA ASP A 64 -10.93 6.69 4.94
C ASP A 64 -11.25 6.04 6.31
N GLY A 65 -11.52 4.74 6.33
CA GLY A 65 -11.81 3.98 7.55
C GLY A 65 -10.70 4.03 8.63
N ARG A 66 -9.50 4.53 8.30
CA ARG A 66 -8.39 4.80 9.22
C ARG A 66 -8.35 6.25 9.70
N GLY A 67 -9.26 7.09 9.20
CA GLY A 67 -9.29 8.52 9.46
C GLY A 67 -8.29 9.35 8.64
N LEU A 68 -7.58 8.73 7.68
CA LEU A 68 -6.63 9.44 6.81
C LEU A 68 -7.36 10.26 5.75
N LEU A 69 -6.80 11.44 5.45
CA LEU A 69 -7.38 12.34 4.47
C LEU A 69 -7.15 11.85 3.04
N ARG A 70 -8.20 11.97 2.24
CA ARG A 70 -8.20 11.83 0.80
C ARG A 70 -8.86 13.07 0.19
N VAL A 71 -8.24 13.63 -0.83
CA VAL A 71 -8.75 14.78 -1.59
C VAL A 71 -8.95 14.35 -3.03
N GLU A 72 -10.17 14.48 -3.51
CA GLU A 72 -10.49 14.29 -4.92
C GLU A 72 -10.78 15.66 -5.53
N ALA A 73 -10.05 16.02 -6.57
CA ALA A 73 -10.21 17.27 -7.28
C ALA A 73 -10.44 17.03 -8.77
N GLU A 74 -11.33 17.81 -9.35
CA GLU A 74 -11.74 17.76 -10.75
C GLU A 74 -11.73 19.16 -11.35
N GLY A 75 -11.50 19.23 -12.66
CA GLY A 75 -11.54 20.44 -13.46
C GLY A 75 -10.21 20.79 -14.11
N PRO A 76 -10.23 21.70 -15.10
CA PRO A 76 -9.09 21.96 -16.00
C PRO A 76 -7.84 22.50 -15.30
N GLN A 77 -7.96 22.96 -14.06
CA GLN A 77 -6.82 23.48 -13.29
C GLN A 77 -6.55 22.68 -12.00
N CYS A 78 -7.12 21.48 -11.87
CA CYS A 78 -6.91 20.66 -10.67
C CYS A 78 -5.43 20.26 -10.50
N SER A 79 -4.68 20.03 -11.57
CA SER A 79 -3.25 19.70 -11.54
C SER A 79 -2.39 20.79 -10.87
N VAL A 80 -2.86 22.06 -10.86
CA VAL A 80 -2.15 23.15 -10.17
C VAL A 80 -2.06 22.91 -8.67
N LEU A 81 -3.00 22.17 -8.08
CA LEU A 81 -3.01 21.80 -6.66
C LEU A 81 -1.86 20.84 -6.30
N ALA A 82 -1.35 20.08 -7.28
CA ALA A 82 -0.23 19.17 -7.11
C ALA A 82 1.14 19.88 -7.05
N ARG A 83 1.21 21.17 -7.46
CA ARG A 83 2.46 21.91 -7.41
C ARG A 83 2.99 22.02 -5.98
N PRO A 84 4.31 21.88 -5.76
CA PRO A 84 4.90 21.78 -4.41
C PRO A 84 4.46 22.90 -3.46
N GLY A 85 4.41 24.14 -3.93
CA GLY A 85 3.96 25.29 -3.12
C GLY A 85 2.50 25.17 -2.71
N ARG A 86 1.61 24.82 -3.64
CA ARG A 86 0.17 24.65 -3.39
C ARG A 86 -0.11 23.45 -2.51
N LEU A 87 0.57 22.32 -2.78
CA LEU A 87 0.45 21.11 -1.99
C LEU A 87 0.85 21.34 -0.52
N LYS A 88 1.90 22.14 -0.30
CA LYS A 88 2.31 22.55 1.06
C LYS A 88 1.27 23.40 1.77
N GLU A 89 0.68 24.38 1.07
CA GLU A 89 -0.39 25.24 1.61
C GLU A 89 -1.66 24.42 1.90
N LEU A 90 -2.02 23.48 1.02
CA LEU A 90 -3.14 22.54 1.25
C LEU A 90 -2.90 21.65 2.45
N SER A 91 -1.70 21.09 2.56
CA SER A 91 -1.30 20.26 3.71
C SER A 91 -1.44 21.04 5.02
N ALA A 92 -1.01 22.30 5.05
CA ALA A 92 -1.19 23.17 6.21
C ALA A 92 -2.66 23.46 6.50
N ALA A 93 -3.46 23.77 5.48
CA ALA A 93 -4.88 24.07 5.63
C ALA A 93 -5.71 22.88 6.13
N LEU A 94 -5.33 21.66 5.73
CA LEU A 94 -5.99 20.42 6.13
C LEU A 94 -5.40 19.81 7.41
N GLY A 95 -4.24 20.31 7.87
CA GLY A 95 -3.58 19.85 9.09
C GLY A 95 -2.88 18.49 8.96
N ALA A 96 -2.57 18.06 7.72
CA ALA A 96 -1.87 16.81 7.48
C ALA A 96 -1.04 16.88 6.19
N PRO A 97 0.16 16.27 6.15
CA PRO A 97 0.96 16.23 4.94
C PRO A 97 0.25 15.43 3.86
N LEU A 98 0.18 15.99 2.66
CA LEU A 98 -0.44 15.37 1.50
C LEU A 98 0.62 14.98 0.47
N ARG A 99 0.34 13.93 -0.28
CA ARG A 99 1.07 13.56 -1.49
C ARG A 99 0.12 13.27 -2.64
N VAL A 100 0.61 13.41 -3.84
CA VAL A 100 -0.13 13.02 -5.05
C VAL A 100 -0.21 11.50 -5.10
N GLU A 101 -1.41 10.98 -5.31
CA GLU A 101 -1.68 9.57 -5.59
C GLU A 101 -1.91 9.36 -7.08
N LEU A 102 -2.77 10.19 -7.68
CA LEU A 102 -3.10 10.15 -9.09
C LEU A 102 -3.16 11.58 -9.63
N GLU A 103 -2.56 11.80 -10.79
CA GLU A 103 -2.64 13.05 -11.54
C GLU A 103 -3.04 12.72 -12.97
N GLY A 104 -4.20 13.21 -13.38
CA GLY A 104 -4.73 13.13 -14.75
C GLY A 104 -4.92 14.53 -15.35
N GLU A 105 -5.50 14.60 -16.54
CA GLU A 105 -5.72 15.86 -17.24
C GLU A 105 -6.70 16.77 -16.48
N ASP A 106 -7.86 16.23 -16.10
CA ASP A 106 -8.92 16.94 -15.38
C ASP A 106 -9.27 16.31 -14.03
N ALA A 107 -8.43 15.43 -13.50
CA ALA A 107 -8.63 14.73 -12.24
C ALA A 107 -7.33 14.64 -11.44
N LEU A 108 -7.43 14.90 -10.15
CA LEU A 108 -6.31 14.81 -9.21
C LEU A 108 -6.78 14.15 -7.91
N SER A 109 -6.05 13.13 -7.48
CA SER A 109 -6.23 12.52 -6.17
C SER A 109 -5.00 12.78 -5.29
N LEU A 110 -5.24 13.33 -4.10
CA LEU A 110 -4.23 13.52 -3.07
C LEU A 110 -4.60 12.69 -1.85
N ILE A 111 -3.60 12.08 -1.25
CA ILE A 111 -3.79 11.31 -0.01
C ILE A 111 -2.86 11.81 1.08
N GLN A 112 -3.30 11.61 2.32
CA GLN A 112 -2.44 11.90 3.46
C GLN A 112 -1.21 11.02 3.41
N GLN A 113 -0.04 11.66 3.51
CA GLN A 113 1.22 10.96 3.62
C GLN A 113 1.32 10.32 5.01
N GLU A 114 1.55 9.02 5.05
CA GLU A 114 1.80 8.33 6.31
C GLU A 114 3.15 8.81 6.90
N PRO A 115 3.20 9.12 8.20
CA PRO A 115 4.39 9.70 8.82
C PRO A 115 5.57 8.72 8.91
N LEU A 116 5.29 7.42 8.79
CA LEU A 116 6.29 6.37 8.88
C LEU A 116 6.21 5.44 7.67
N MET A 117 7.37 5.15 7.10
CA MET A 117 7.56 4.10 6.12
C MET A 117 8.46 3.04 6.74
N ALA A 118 7.96 1.80 6.81
CA ALA A 118 8.75 0.66 7.23
C ALA A 118 9.24 -0.12 6.00
N VAL A 119 10.53 -0.42 5.97
CA VAL A 119 11.16 -1.29 4.99
C VAL A 119 11.70 -2.49 5.73
N ALA A 120 11.28 -3.69 5.34
CA ALA A 120 11.76 -4.93 5.90
C ALA A 120 12.86 -5.52 5.01
N GLY A 121 13.96 -5.92 5.64
CA GLY A 121 15.01 -6.73 5.02
C GLY A 121 15.02 -8.11 5.65
N VAL A 122 15.08 -9.16 4.82
CA VAL A 122 15.16 -10.54 5.29
C VAL A 122 16.49 -11.13 4.85
N ALA A 123 17.21 -11.72 5.80
CA ALA A 123 18.40 -12.49 5.54
C ALA A 123 18.29 -13.84 6.29
N ALA A 124 18.58 -14.93 5.61
CA ALA A 124 18.57 -16.26 6.18
C ALA A 124 19.94 -16.91 6.02
N ARG A 125 20.38 -17.63 7.04
CA ARG A 125 21.61 -18.43 7.00
C ARG A 125 21.31 -19.84 7.45
N LYS A 126 21.61 -20.79 6.60
CA LYS A 126 21.51 -22.21 6.94
C LYS A 126 22.68 -22.67 7.81
N LYS A 127 22.47 -23.68 8.63
CA LYS A 127 23.52 -24.37 9.38
C LYS A 127 24.47 -25.08 8.42
N THR A 128 25.74 -25.15 8.78
CA THR A 128 26.74 -25.89 7.99
C THR A 128 26.34 -27.36 7.83
N GLY A 129 26.31 -27.83 6.58
CA GLY A 129 25.89 -29.21 6.26
C GLY A 129 24.41 -29.33 5.88
N GLU A 130 23.58 -28.31 6.15
CA GLU A 130 22.17 -28.34 5.79
C GLU A 130 21.90 -27.69 4.42
N THR A 131 20.81 -28.10 3.77
CA THR A 131 20.39 -27.56 2.48
C THR A 131 19.52 -26.31 2.63
N VAL A 132 18.78 -26.21 3.73
CA VAL A 132 17.87 -25.08 4.05
C VAL A 132 17.99 -24.71 5.52
N SER A 133 17.55 -23.49 5.89
CA SER A 133 17.38 -23.13 7.31
C SER A 133 16.15 -23.82 7.88
N GLY A 134 16.20 -24.21 9.17
CA GLY A 134 15.04 -24.65 9.93
C GLY A 134 14.07 -23.49 10.21
N ASP A 135 14.58 -22.26 10.30
CA ASP A 135 13.80 -21.07 10.56
C ASP A 135 13.19 -20.52 9.28
N ALA A 136 11.99 -19.97 9.38
CA ALA A 136 11.33 -19.25 8.32
C ALA A 136 10.90 -17.86 8.79
N GLY A 137 10.97 -16.89 7.88
CA GLY A 137 10.51 -15.54 8.14
C GLY A 137 9.79 -14.99 6.93
N THR A 138 8.76 -14.22 7.19
CA THR A 138 8.03 -13.49 6.16
C THR A 138 7.58 -12.14 6.66
N TYR A 139 7.27 -11.22 5.75
CA TYR A 139 6.62 -9.97 6.07
C TYR A 139 5.60 -9.62 5.00
N PHE A 140 4.55 -8.95 5.42
CA PHE A 140 3.54 -8.42 4.52
C PHE A 140 2.89 -7.18 5.11
N LYS A 141 2.45 -6.28 4.25
CA LYS A 141 1.67 -5.11 4.63
C LYS A 141 0.20 -5.39 4.31
N ARG A 142 -0.68 -5.22 5.28
CA ARG A 142 -2.12 -5.33 5.05
C ARG A 142 -2.70 -3.99 4.60
N HIS A 143 -3.88 -4.06 3.99
CA HIS A 143 -4.65 -2.89 3.54
C HIS A 143 -5.03 -1.93 4.66
N ASP A 144 -5.00 -2.37 5.93
CA ASP A 144 -5.16 -1.51 7.11
C ASP A 144 -3.91 -0.66 7.44
N GLY A 145 -2.87 -0.74 6.60
CA GLY A 145 -1.61 -0.01 6.74
C GLY A 145 -0.61 -0.63 7.71
N LYS A 146 -0.95 -1.73 8.38
CA LYS A 146 -0.06 -2.40 9.32
C LYS A 146 0.93 -3.30 8.59
N LEU A 147 2.20 -3.23 9.01
CA LEU A 147 3.24 -4.15 8.60
C LEU A 147 3.32 -5.28 9.62
N TYR A 148 3.19 -6.50 9.14
CA TYR A 148 3.36 -7.72 9.93
C TYR A 148 4.70 -8.34 9.59
N LEU A 149 5.44 -8.67 10.63
CA LEU A 149 6.69 -9.43 10.56
C LEU A 149 6.46 -10.73 11.33
N LEU A 150 6.63 -11.85 10.67
CA LEU A 150 6.52 -13.16 11.27
C LEU A 150 7.89 -13.82 11.20
N LEU A 151 8.31 -14.38 12.32
CA LEU A 151 9.51 -15.20 12.42
C LEU A 151 9.11 -16.50 13.12
N CYS A 152 9.36 -17.61 12.46
CA CYS A 152 9.14 -18.95 12.98
C CYS A 152 10.47 -19.64 13.15
N ASP A 153 10.76 -20.06 14.37
CA ASP A 153 11.93 -20.87 14.73
C ASP A 153 11.49 -22.35 14.67
N GLY A 154 12.06 -23.11 13.74
CA GLY A 154 11.78 -24.54 13.59
C GLY A 154 12.56 -25.37 14.59
N MET A 155 11.91 -26.36 15.20
CA MET A 155 12.61 -27.30 16.11
C MET A 155 13.62 -28.15 15.36
N GLY A 156 14.91 -27.83 15.51
CA GLY A 156 15.99 -28.55 14.86
C GLY A 156 16.63 -27.79 13.68
N SER A 157 17.04 -28.53 12.66
CA SER A 157 17.69 -27.95 11.47
C SER A 157 17.36 -28.77 10.22
N GLY A 158 17.51 -28.12 9.06
CA GLY A 158 17.30 -28.75 7.76
C GLY A 158 15.85 -28.84 7.30
N PRO A 159 15.55 -29.70 6.32
CA PRO A 159 14.27 -29.68 5.60
C PRO A 159 13.03 -29.98 6.45
N GLU A 160 13.16 -30.80 7.51
CA GLU A 160 12.04 -31.12 8.38
C GLU A 160 11.63 -29.90 9.23
N ALA A 161 12.62 -29.32 9.91
CA ALA A 161 12.40 -28.09 10.68
C ALA A 161 11.88 -26.92 9.80
N ASN A 162 12.40 -26.77 8.57
CA ASN A 162 11.91 -25.80 7.61
C ASN A 162 10.44 -26.04 7.22
N ARG A 163 10.01 -27.28 7.11
CA ARG A 163 8.63 -27.63 6.80
C ARG A 163 7.68 -27.25 7.93
N GLU A 164 8.10 -27.44 9.19
CA GLU A 164 7.32 -27.04 10.37
C GLU A 164 7.20 -25.52 10.50
N SER A 165 8.28 -24.79 10.21
CA SER A 165 8.29 -23.32 10.30
C SER A 165 7.56 -22.60 9.15
N THR A 166 7.21 -23.31 8.07
CA THR A 166 6.61 -22.72 6.85
C THR A 166 5.12 -23.04 6.71
N LEU A 167 4.55 -23.86 7.62
CA LEU A 167 3.11 -24.13 7.70
C LEU A 167 2.34 -22.97 8.29
#